data_be6a5add589ce5611562ad469956465c
#
_entry.id   be6a5add589ce5611562ad469956465c
#
_cell.length_a   1.000
_cell.length_b   1.000
_cell.length_c   1.000
_cell.angle_alpha   90.00
_cell.angle_beta   90.00
_cell.angle_gamma   90.00
#
_symmetry.space_group_name_H-M   'P 1'
#
loop_
_entity.id
_entity.type
_entity.pdbx_description
1 polymer ?
#
loop_
_entity_poly.entity_id
_entity_poly.type
_entity_poly.pdbx_seq_one_letter_code
_entity_poly.pdbx_strand_id
1 'polypeptide(L)'
;LYGSADHGTVLRSVAKPFQALALLRAGIRERFDLSPRELAVICSSHAGEEVHRQLVHGLLEKGNLSVSDLKCGIHAPFSRSERQRMLTQKVALDATCNNCSGKHSGMLLATVNQQQSLGDYLNQQHPLQRSIRAMIELFTGEVLNEDCSGIDGCGAPTYHMKLLSIAQI
;
A
#
# COMPACT_ATOMS: atom_id res chain seq x y z
N LEU A 1 -4.83 23.15 21.50
CA LEU A 1 -3.87 22.21 20.92
C LEU A 1 -2.95 21.70 22.02
N TYR A 2 -2.82 20.41 22.15
CA TYR A 2 -1.90 19.79 23.09
C TYR A 2 -0.68 19.24 22.31
N GLY A 3 0.53 19.66 22.67
CA GLY A 3 1.77 19.26 22.02
C GLY A 3 2.29 20.29 21.00
N SER A 4 3.30 19.89 20.21
CA SER A 4 3.95 20.73 19.21
C SER A 4 3.46 20.39 17.80
N ALA A 5 3.07 21.38 17.02
CA ALA A 5 2.72 21.24 15.61
C ALA A 5 3.93 20.82 14.75
N ASP A 6 5.13 21.20 15.18
CA ASP A 6 6.40 20.86 14.52
C ASP A 6 6.96 19.49 14.92
N HIS A 7 6.19 18.73 15.73
CA HIS A 7 6.62 17.38 16.09
C HIS A 7 6.76 16.50 14.85
N GLY A 8 7.95 15.92 14.66
CA GLY A 8 8.22 15.02 13.57
C GLY A 8 7.60 13.62 13.81
N THR A 9 6.93 13.10 12.81
CA THR A 9 6.34 11.75 12.88
C THR A 9 6.40 11.06 11.53
N VAL A 10 6.18 9.75 11.51
CA VAL A 10 6.21 8.93 10.29
C VAL A 10 4.78 8.69 9.81
N LEU A 11 4.52 8.95 8.53
CA LEU A 11 3.20 8.81 7.90
C LEU A 11 2.60 7.42 8.04
N ARG A 12 3.41 6.36 7.82
CA ARG A 12 2.96 4.96 7.85
C ARG A 12 1.66 4.75 7.06
N SER A 13 0.66 4.07 7.66
CA SER A 13 -0.59 3.74 6.98
C SER A 13 -1.46 4.93 6.59
N VAL A 14 -1.25 6.12 7.17
CA VAL A 14 -1.93 7.35 6.76
C VAL A 14 -1.55 7.76 5.34
N ALA A 15 -0.39 7.32 4.84
CA ALA A 15 0.03 7.56 3.45
C ALA A 15 -0.82 6.83 2.39
N LYS A 16 -1.59 5.81 2.75
CA LYS A 16 -2.26 4.92 1.78
C LYS A 16 -3.24 5.64 0.83
N PRO A 17 -4.06 6.60 1.25
CA PRO A 17 -4.88 7.37 0.32
C PRO A 17 -4.05 8.11 -0.74
N PHE A 18 -2.94 8.74 -0.35
CA PHE A 18 -2.04 9.45 -1.29
C PHE A 18 -1.31 8.50 -2.21
N GLN A 19 -0.88 7.35 -1.69
CA GLN A 19 -0.34 6.27 -2.51
C GLN A 19 -1.37 5.83 -3.56
N ALA A 20 -2.62 5.59 -3.15
CA ALA A 20 -3.70 5.21 -4.07
C ALA A 20 -3.99 6.29 -5.12
N LEU A 21 -3.94 7.57 -4.77
CA LEU A 21 -4.09 8.67 -5.74
C LEU A 21 -2.99 8.62 -6.82
N ALA A 22 -1.75 8.34 -6.45
CA ALA A 22 -0.67 8.15 -7.43
C ALA A 22 -0.95 6.97 -8.37
N LEU A 23 -1.49 5.86 -7.83
CA LEU A 23 -1.86 4.68 -8.62
C LEU A 23 -3.04 4.98 -9.57
N LEU A 24 -4.03 5.73 -9.11
CA LEU A 24 -5.17 6.18 -9.94
C LEU A 24 -4.71 7.09 -11.07
N ARG A 25 -3.77 8.03 -10.81
CA ARG A 25 -3.15 8.84 -11.87
C ARG A 25 -2.36 8.01 -12.88
N ALA A 26 -1.84 6.87 -12.47
CA ALA A 26 -1.23 5.90 -13.39
C ALA A 26 -2.27 5.14 -14.24
N GLY A 27 -3.58 5.43 -14.12
CA GLY A 27 -4.65 4.89 -14.96
C GLY A 27 -5.10 3.47 -14.61
N ILE A 28 -4.80 2.96 -13.40
CA ILE A 28 -5.14 1.58 -13.05
C ILE A 28 -6.65 1.33 -12.98
N ARG A 29 -7.44 2.34 -12.61
CA ARG A 29 -8.88 2.19 -12.46
C ARG A 29 -9.53 1.81 -13.78
N GLU A 30 -9.26 2.58 -14.81
CA GLU A 30 -9.83 2.40 -16.15
C GLU A 30 -9.24 1.18 -16.85
N ARG A 31 -7.92 1.00 -16.72
CA ARG A 31 -7.19 -0.10 -17.39
C ARG A 31 -7.63 -1.47 -16.91
N PHE A 32 -7.90 -1.62 -15.60
CA PHE A 32 -8.24 -2.90 -14.96
C PHE A 32 -9.70 -2.95 -14.49
N ASP A 33 -10.53 -1.97 -14.85
CA ASP A 33 -11.94 -1.88 -14.44
C ASP A 33 -12.11 -2.15 -12.94
N LEU A 34 -11.45 -1.30 -12.12
CA LEU A 34 -11.44 -1.50 -10.67
C LEU A 34 -12.75 -1.05 -10.02
N SER A 35 -13.39 -1.96 -9.32
CA SER A 35 -14.59 -1.70 -8.51
C SER A 35 -14.25 -0.83 -7.27
N PRO A 36 -15.27 -0.17 -6.69
CA PRO A 36 -15.09 0.57 -5.43
C PRO A 36 -14.53 -0.27 -4.28
N ARG A 37 -14.88 -1.57 -4.21
CA ARG A 37 -14.35 -2.49 -3.19
C ARG A 37 -12.85 -2.76 -3.36
N GLU A 38 -12.40 -2.94 -4.59
CA GLU A 38 -10.98 -3.11 -4.92
C GLU A 38 -10.20 -1.84 -4.61
N LEU A 39 -10.73 -0.67 -4.93
CA LEU A 39 -10.11 0.60 -4.54
C LEU A 39 -10.04 0.76 -3.02
N ALA A 40 -11.08 0.38 -2.30
CA ALA A 40 -11.11 0.42 -0.85
C ALA A 40 -10.01 -0.47 -0.23
N VAL A 41 -9.80 -1.69 -0.74
CA VAL A 41 -8.74 -2.58 -0.22
C VAL A 41 -7.34 -2.04 -0.55
N ILE A 42 -7.15 -1.40 -1.71
CA ILE A 42 -5.89 -0.72 -2.07
C ILE A 42 -5.57 0.41 -1.08
N CYS A 43 -6.56 1.19 -0.66
CA CYS A 43 -6.40 2.32 0.26
C CYS A 43 -6.32 1.91 1.73
N SER A 44 -6.61 0.66 2.09
CA SER A 44 -6.80 0.26 3.50
C SER A 44 -5.60 -0.42 4.13
N SER A 45 -5.60 -0.45 5.46
CA SER A 45 -4.89 -1.46 6.27
C SER A 45 -5.93 -2.50 6.67
N HIS A 46 -6.15 -3.49 5.83
CA HIS A 46 -7.21 -4.46 6.02
C HIS A 46 -6.88 -5.51 7.10
N ALA A 47 -7.92 -6.16 7.63
CA ALA A 47 -7.77 -7.13 8.71
C ALA A 47 -7.28 -8.51 8.28
N GLY A 48 -7.06 -8.74 6.98
CA GLY A 48 -6.65 -10.04 6.42
C GLY A 48 -7.76 -11.09 6.40
N GLU A 49 -9.02 -10.67 6.50
CA GLU A 49 -10.17 -11.56 6.39
C GLU A 49 -10.32 -12.11 4.97
N GLU A 50 -11.09 -13.17 4.83
CA GLU A 50 -11.27 -13.86 3.55
C GLU A 50 -11.73 -12.91 2.43
N VAL A 51 -12.66 -12.00 2.72
CA VAL A 51 -13.13 -10.99 1.75
C VAL A 51 -12.00 -10.10 1.24
N HIS A 52 -11.08 -9.71 2.12
CA HIS A 52 -9.93 -8.88 1.71
C HIS A 52 -8.95 -9.68 0.85
N ARG A 53 -8.69 -10.93 1.24
CA ARG A 53 -7.81 -11.83 0.50
C ARG A 53 -8.34 -12.15 -0.90
N GLN A 54 -9.66 -12.39 -1.02
CA GLN A 54 -10.32 -12.58 -2.31
C GLN A 54 -10.19 -11.35 -3.22
N LEU A 55 -10.36 -10.13 -2.67
CA LEU A 55 -10.13 -8.90 -3.43
C LEU A 55 -8.68 -8.76 -3.88
N VAL A 56 -7.73 -9.11 -3.03
CA VAL A 56 -6.29 -9.10 -3.38
C VAL A 56 -6.00 -10.10 -4.51
N HIS A 57 -6.52 -11.31 -4.43
CA HIS A 57 -6.40 -12.30 -5.51
C HIS A 57 -6.99 -11.77 -6.82
N GLY A 58 -8.20 -11.21 -6.80
CA GLY A 58 -8.84 -10.63 -7.99
C GLY A 58 -8.01 -9.48 -8.61
N LEU A 59 -7.40 -8.62 -7.76
CA LEU A 59 -6.48 -7.57 -8.25
C LEU A 59 -5.25 -8.16 -8.94
N LEU A 60 -4.65 -9.18 -8.36
CA LEU A 60 -3.48 -9.85 -8.95
C LEU A 60 -3.85 -10.52 -10.29
N GLU A 61 -4.97 -11.23 -10.35
CA GLU A 61 -5.46 -11.87 -11.58
C GLU A 61 -5.67 -10.86 -12.71
N LYS A 62 -6.24 -9.69 -12.43
CA LYS A 62 -6.43 -8.62 -13.42
C LYS A 62 -5.11 -8.15 -14.04
N GLY A 63 -4.01 -8.20 -13.28
CA GLY A 63 -2.67 -7.86 -13.74
C GLY A 63 -1.87 -9.02 -14.33
N ASN A 64 -2.46 -10.22 -14.41
CA ASN A 64 -1.74 -11.46 -14.72
C ASN A 64 -0.55 -11.69 -13.78
N LEU A 65 -0.77 -11.46 -12.49
CA LEU A 65 0.19 -11.55 -11.39
C LEU A 65 -0.17 -12.67 -10.43
N SER A 66 0.77 -13.05 -9.59
CA SER A 66 0.60 -14.07 -8.56
C SER A 66 0.89 -13.55 -7.16
N VAL A 67 0.52 -14.32 -6.14
CA VAL A 67 0.82 -13.99 -4.73
C VAL A 67 2.34 -13.86 -4.48
N SER A 68 3.18 -14.57 -5.25
CA SER A 68 4.64 -14.49 -5.13
C SER A 68 5.23 -13.15 -5.58
N ASP A 69 4.48 -12.34 -6.33
CA ASP A 69 4.89 -10.99 -6.73
C ASP A 69 4.74 -9.98 -5.59
N LEU A 70 3.92 -10.29 -4.57
CA LEU A 70 3.75 -9.46 -3.39
C LEU A 70 5.00 -9.48 -2.51
N LYS A 71 5.61 -8.32 -2.29
CA LYS A 71 6.79 -8.14 -1.44
C LYS A 71 6.49 -7.55 -0.05
N CYS A 72 5.22 -7.59 0.38
CA CYS A 72 4.83 -7.05 1.69
C CYS A 72 5.19 -7.95 2.88
N GLY A 73 5.67 -9.15 2.63
CA GLY A 73 5.87 -10.16 3.66
C GLY A 73 4.57 -10.85 4.09
N ILE A 74 4.70 -11.82 4.98
CA ILE A 74 3.61 -12.65 5.48
C ILE A 74 3.43 -12.41 6.98
N HIS A 75 2.21 -12.18 7.41
CA HIS A 75 1.83 -12.21 8.83
C HIS A 75 0.41 -12.76 9.00
N ALA A 76 0.09 -13.22 10.19
CA ALA A 76 -1.26 -13.67 10.49
C ALA A 76 -2.28 -12.52 10.36
N PRO A 77 -3.52 -12.78 9.92
CA PRO A 77 -4.58 -11.77 9.87
C PRO A 77 -4.73 -11.03 11.19
N PHE A 78 -5.05 -9.73 11.15
CA PHE A 78 -5.38 -8.98 12.37
C PHE A 78 -6.73 -9.38 12.93
N SER A 79 -7.66 -9.85 12.11
CA SER A 79 -8.92 -10.44 12.55
C SER A 79 -8.67 -11.71 13.37
N ARG A 80 -9.10 -11.69 14.65
CA ARG A 80 -8.96 -12.84 15.55
C ARG A 80 -9.79 -14.03 15.06
N SER A 81 -11.02 -13.78 14.61
CA SER A 81 -11.92 -14.80 14.07
C SER A 81 -11.32 -15.47 12.83
N GLU A 82 -10.73 -14.70 11.93
CA GLU A 82 -10.09 -15.22 10.73
C GLU A 82 -8.86 -16.07 11.06
N ARG A 83 -8.01 -15.63 11.99
CA ARG A 83 -6.88 -16.46 12.46
C ARG A 83 -7.37 -17.81 13.00
N GLN A 84 -8.43 -17.80 13.82
CA GLN A 84 -8.98 -19.04 14.37
C GLN A 84 -9.56 -19.92 13.26
N ARG A 85 -10.26 -19.35 12.29
CA ARG A 85 -10.80 -20.07 11.12
C ARG A 85 -9.69 -20.73 10.33
N MET A 86 -8.64 -19.99 9.98
CA MET A 86 -7.48 -20.49 9.20
C MET A 86 -6.77 -21.64 9.94
N LEU A 87 -6.57 -21.50 11.26
CA LEU A 87 -5.98 -22.56 12.08
C LEU A 87 -6.84 -23.82 12.08
N THR A 88 -8.14 -23.70 12.29
CA THR A 88 -9.08 -24.83 12.31
C THR A 88 -9.17 -25.54 10.97
N GLN A 89 -9.18 -24.77 9.89
CA GLN A 89 -9.27 -25.30 8.52
C GLN A 89 -7.92 -25.65 7.91
N LYS A 90 -6.82 -25.49 8.65
CA LYS A 90 -5.44 -25.70 8.19
C LYS A 90 -5.10 -24.92 6.91
N VAL A 91 -5.64 -23.71 6.77
CA VAL A 91 -5.32 -22.82 5.65
C VAL A 91 -3.95 -22.20 5.89
N ALA A 92 -3.05 -22.33 4.93
CA ALA A 92 -1.70 -21.76 5.00
C ALA A 92 -1.75 -20.22 4.96
N LEU A 93 -0.86 -19.58 5.71
CA LEU A 93 -0.63 -18.14 5.61
C LEU A 93 0.18 -17.83 4.36
N ASP A 94 -0.24 -16.79 3.64
CA ASP A 94 0.49 -16.24 2.51
C ASP A 94 0.51 -14.70 2.56
N ALA A 95 1.10 -14.05 1.56
CA ALA A 95 1.24 -12.60 1.53
C ALA A 95 -0.11 -11.86 1.44
N THR A 96 -1.20 -12.52 1.03
CA THR A 96 -2.55 -11.90 1.01
C THR A 96 -3.09 -11.64 2.41
N CYS A 97 -2.59 -12.36 3.43
CA CYS A 97 -2.93 -12.12 4.84
C CYS A 97 -2.37 -10.81 5.37
N ASN A 98 -1.31 -10.28 4.73
CA ASN A 98 -0.67 -9.02 5.14
C ASN A 98 -1.64 -7.84 4.94
N ASN A 99 -1.78 -7.01 5.96
CA ASN A 99 -2.69 -5.85 5.96
C ASN A 99 -2.38 -4.79 4.89
N CYS A 100 -1.22 -4.88 4.24
CA CYS A 100 -0.80 -4.01 3.14
C CYS A 100 -0.91 -4.68 1.75
N SER A 101 -1.34 -5.94 1.66
CA SER A 101 -1.36 -6.68 0.40
C SER A 101 -2.24 -6.01 -0.67
N GLY A 102 -3.36 -5.40 -0.29
CA GLY A 102 -4.18 -4.60 -1.21
C GLY A 102 -3.42 -3.43 -1.82
N LYS A 103 -2.71 -2.65 -1.00
CA LYS A 103 -1.84 -1.56 -1.47
C LYS A 103 -0.76 -2.09 -2.44
N HIS A 104 -0.12 -3.19 -2.09
CA HIS A 104 0.92 -3.79 -2.94
C HIS A 104 0.37 -4.31 -4.27
N SER A 105 -0.83 -4.89 -4.27
CA SER A 105 -1.52 -5.28 -5.51
C SER A 105 -1.78 -4.05 -6.40
N GLY A 106 -2.25 -2.95 -5.83
CA GLY A 106 -2.42 -1.69 -6.57
C GLY A 106 -1.09 -1.16 -7.14
N MET A 107 0.01 -1.22 -6.37
CA MET A 107 1.35 -0.84 -6.84
C MET A 107 1.81 -1.71 -8.01
N LEU A 108 1.62 -3.02 -7.91
CA LEU A 108 1.97 -3.96 -8.98
C LEU A 108 1.14 -3.70 -10.24
N LEU A 109 -0.18 -3.45 -10.12
CA LEU A 109 -1.02 -3.08 -11.26
C LEU A 109 -0.53 -1.81 -11.97
N ALA A 110 -0.12 -0.79 -11.21
CA ALA A 110 0.44 0.44 -11.78
C ALA A 110 1.77 0.16 -12.49
N THR A 111 2.61 -0.68 -11.92
CA THR A 111 3.89 -1.10 -12.52
C THR A 111 3.65 -1.85 -13.84
N VAL A 112 2.69 -2.78 -13.88
CA VAL A 112 2.28 -3.50 -15.11
C VAL A 112 1.75 -2.51 -16.15
N ASN A 113 0.83 -1.62 -15.75
CA ASN A 113 0.23 -0.66 -16.68
C ASN A 113 1.26 0.27 -17.33
N GLN A 114 2.29 0.64 -16.57
CA GLN A 114 3.36 1.53 -17.05
C GLN A 114 4.56 0.76 -17.65
N GLN A 115 4.47 -0.56 -17.79
CA GLN A 115 5.53 -1.43 -18.33
C GLN A 115 6.88 -1.26 -17.60
N GLN A 116 6.81 -1.10 -16.27
CA GLN A 116 7.98 -0.95 -15.40
C GLN A 116 8.41 -2.29 -14.79
N SER A 117 9.59 -2.34 -14.16
CA SER A 117 10.12 -3.53 -13.50
C SER A 117 9.28 -3.93 -12.28
N LEU A 118 8.83 -5.18 -12.22
CA LEU A 118 8.14 -5.75 -11.06
C LEU A 118 9.10 -6.10 -9.91
N GLY A 119 10.36 -6.37 -10.25
CA GLY A 119 11.34 -6.92 -9.31
C GLY A 119 11.74 -5.95 -8.19
N ASP A 120 11.65 -4.67 -8.41
CA ASP A 120 12.14 -3.61 -7.55
C ASP A 120 11.12 -2.49 -7.28
N TYR A 121 9.82 -2.77 -7.45
CA TYR A 121 8.74 -1.77 -7.30
C TYR A 121 8.71 -1.08 -5.92
N LEU A 122 9.41 -1.59 -4.92
CA LEU A 122 9.57 -0.97 -3.59
C LEU A 122 10.82 -0.11 -3.47
N ASN A 123 11.73 -0.14 -4.46
CA ASN A 123 12.92 0.71 -4.44
C ASN A 123 12.50 2.19 -4.52
N GLN A 124 13.05 3.04 -3.66
CA GLN A 124 12.74 4.48 -3.61
C GLN A 124 13.00 5.20 -4.94
N GLN A 125 13.96 4.71 -5.74
CA GLN A 125 14.30 5.26 -7.05
C GLN A 125 13.42 4.70 -8.18
N HIS A 126 12.57 3.70 -7.90
CA HIS A 126 11.62 3.18 -8.88
C HIS A 126 10.64 4.28 -9.33
N PRO A 127 10.29 4.39 -10.63
CA PRO A 127 9.39 5.44 -11.12
C PRO A 127 8.06 5.49 -10.37
N LEU A 128 7.49 4.34 -10.03
CA LEU A 128 6.28 4.25 -9.20
C LEU A 128 6.48 4.94 -7.83
N GLN A 129 7.57 4.64 -7.12
CA GLN A 129 7.79 5.21 -5.79
C GLN A 129 8.08 6.71 -5.85
N ARG A 130 8.74 7.18 -6.91
CA ARG A 130 8.90 8.62 -7.17
C ARG A 130 7.56 9.31 -7.41
N SER A 131 6.66 8.66 -8.16
CA SER A 131 5.29 9.19 -8.37
C SER A 131 4.50 9.26 -7.08
N ILE A 132 4.63 8.23 -6.22
CA ILE A 132 4.00 8.21 -4.89
C ILE A 132 4.56 9.32 -4.00
N ARG A 133 5.89 9.49 -3.97
CA ARG A 133 6.54 10.57 -3.22
C ARG A 133 6.04 11.94 -3.67
N ALA A 134 6.05 12.19 -4.98
CA ALA A 134 5.56 13.46 -5.54
C ALA A 134 4.09 13.73 -5.19
N MET A 135 3.26 12.69 -5.10
CA MET A 135 1.87 12.84 -4.67
C MET A 135 1.79 13.26 -3.19
N ILE A 136 2.59 12.66 -2.32
CA ILE A 136 2.64 13.03 -0.91
C ILE A 136 3.15 14.48 -0.75
N GLU A 137 4.23 14.85 -1.44
CA GLU A 137 4.78 16.22 -1.46
C GLU A 137 3.72 17.24 -1.90
N LEU A 138 2.95 16.92 -2.95
CA LEU A 138 1.89 17.79 -3.46
C LEU A 138 0.84 18.13 -2.39
N PHE A 139 0.43 17.14 -1.60
CA PHE A 139 -0.62 17.34 -0.59
C PHE A 139 -0.10 17.91 0.73
N THR A 140 1.13 17.57 1.10
CA THR A 140 1.69 17.99 2.40
C THR A 140 2.46 19.32 2.32
N GLY A 141 2.86 19.74 1.12
CA GLY A 141 3.76 20.89 0.92
C GLY A 141 5.20 20.64 1.42
N GLU A 142 5.52 19.45 1.90
CA GLU A 142 6.87 19.08 2.33
C GLU A 142 7.71 18.60 1.16
N VAL A 143 9.01 18.89 1.20
CA VAL A 143 9.98 18.30 0.26
C VAL A 143 10.56 17.05 0.91
N LEU A 144 10.33 15.90 0.30
CA LEU A 144 10.74 14.60 0.83
C LEU A 144 12.02 14.13 0.15
N ASN A 145 13.14 14.25 0.85
CA ASN A 145 14.44 13.74 0.43
C ASN A 145 14.76 12.38 1.07
N GLU A 146 15.96 11.86 0.83
CA GLU A 146 16.40 10.58 1.37
C GLU A 146 16.51 10.58 2.90
N ASP A 147 16.88 11.71 3.51
CA ASP A 147 17.00 11.84 4.98
C ASP A 147 15.65 11.76 5.68
N CYS A 148 14.56 12.11 4.99
CA CYS A 148 13.20 11.99 5.50
C CYS A 148 12.59 10.61 5.27
N SER A 149 13.27 9.72 4.56
CA SER A 149 12.73 8.43 4.13
C SER A 149 13.12 7.29 5.07
N GLY A 150 12.24 6.29 5.14
CA GLY A 150 12.46 5.03 5.83
C GLY A 150 11.75 3.90 5.12
N ILE A 151 11.83 2.72 5.68
CA ILE A 151 11.14 1.52 5.17
C ILE A 151 10.09 1.10 6.20
N ASP A 152 8.83 1.02 5.79
CA ASP A 152 7.75 0.52 6.63
C ASP A 152 7.83 -1.01 6.79
N GLY A 153 7.10 -1.56 7.76
CA GLY A 153 7.07 -3.00 8.05
C GLY A 153 6.64 -3.90 6.89
N CYS A 154 5.99 -3.34 5.86
CA CYS A 154 5.67 -4.04 4.62
C CYS A 154 6.71 -3.87 3.50
N GLY A 155 7.88 -3.28 3.79
CA GLY A 155 8.94 -3.05 2.82
C GLY A 155 8.74 -1.82 1.91
N ALA A 156 7.59 -1.15 1.96
CA ALA A 156 7.35 0.05 1.16
C ALA A 156 8.03 1.28 1.79
N PRO A 157 8.47 2.27 0.98
CA PRO A 157 8.95 3.54 1.49
C PRO A 157 7.90 4.24 2.34
N THR A 158 8.36 4.88 3.41
CA THR A 158 7.58 5.76 4.27
C THR A 158 8.39 7.01 4.58
N TYR A 159 7.72 8.07 5.03
CA TYR A 159 8.36 9.38 5.17
C TYR A 159 8.11 9.97 6.54
N HIS A 160 9.14 10.61 7.08
CA HIS A 160 9.08 11.42 8.29
C HIS A 160 8.77 12.86 7.90
N MET A 161 7.81 13.48 8.58
CA MET A 161 7.41 14.86 8.32
C MET A 161 6.78 15.50 9.57
N LYS A 162 6.48 16.79 9.52
CA LYS A 162 5.82 17.48 10.62
C LYS A 162 4.37 17.02 10.78
N LEU A 163 3.92 16.93 12.03
CA LEU A 163 2.53 16.59 12.33
C LEU A 163 1.56 17.62 11.73
N LEU A 164 1.95 18.90 11.69
CA LEU A 164 1.16 19.96 11.06
C LEU A 164 0.90 19.67 9.57
N SER A 165 1.92 19.27 8.83
CA SER A 165 1.80 18.97 7.40
C SER A 165 0.86 17.79 7.14
N ILE A 166 0.83 16.80 8.06
CA ILE A 166 -0.13 15.69 8.00
C ILE A 166 -1.56 16.16 8.32
N ALA A 167 -1.72 17.10 9.24
CA ALA A 167 -3.03 17.59 9.66
C ALA A 167 -3.68 18.56 8.66
N GLN A 168 -2.93 19.07 7.69
CA GLN A 168 -3.40 19.98 6.64
C GLN A 168 -3.98 19.28 5.41
N ILE A 169 -3.87 17.97 5.36
CA ILE A 169 -4.39 17.09 4.31
C ILE A 169 -5.61 16.32 4.82
#